data_e9bd59ad6812a5056675b1fcc2371040
#
_entry.id   e9bd59ad6812a5056675b1fcc2371040
#
_cell.length_a   1.000
_cell.length_b   1.000
_cell.length_c   1.000
_cell.angle_alpha   90.00
_cell.angle_beta   90.00
_cell.angle_gamma   90.00
#
_symmetry.space_group_name_H-M   'P 1'
#
loop_
_entity.id
_entity.type
_entity.pdbx_description
1 polymer ?
#
loop_
_entity_poly.entity_id
_entity_poly.type
_entity_poly.pdbx_seq_one_letter_code
_entity_poly.pdbx_strand_id
1 'polypeptide(L)'
;ATEYYKGYLGVYRDDTPVQTIRLKVWGKQRDYFKTLPLNDTMREVEVADEWSIFECEIAPTWEVERELLQHNDMVEVLEPACLRNMMIEHAWNMLHLYNEI
;
A
#
# COMPACT_ATOMS: atom_id res chain seq x y z
N ALA A 1 10.72 -17.48 -14.30
CA ALA A 1 10.24 -17.24 -14.23
C ALA A 1 9.86 -16.81 -14.16
N THR A 2 10.13 -16.80 -14.50
CA THR A 2 9.66 -16.42 -14.49
C THR A 2 8.78 -16.04 -14.50
N GLU A 3 8.59 -16.01 -14.76
CA GLU A 3 7.76 -15.63 -14.71
C GLU A 3 6.98 -15.64 -14.18
N TYR A 4 7.06 -15.78 -14.09
CA TYR A 4 6.46 -15.70 -13.32
C TYR A 4 6.06 -15.48 -12.61
N TYR A 5 6.32 -15.58 -12.68
CA TYR A 5 6.03 -15.28 -11.99
C TYR A 5 5.46 -14.63 -11.85
N LYS A 6 5.38 -14.52 -11.99
CA LYS A 6 4.98 -13.93 -11.94
C LYS A 6 4.57 -13.34 -11.43
N GLY A 7 4.72 -13.20 -11.29
CA GLY A 7 4.45 -12.71 -10.82
C GLY A 7 4.63 -12.37 -10.30
N TYR A 8 5.03 -12.65 -10.21
CA TYR A 8 5.42 -12.33 -9.72
C TYR A 8 5.91 -12.41 -9.12
N LEU A 9 6.16 -13.13 -8.85
CA LEU A 9 6.76 -13.09 -8.19
C LEU A 9 7.65 -12.44 -8.02
N GLY A 10 7.89 -12.31 -7.03
CA GLY A 10 8.96 -11.49 -6.62
C GLY A 10 9.60 -10.72 -7.67
N VAL A 11 9.57 -11.20 -8.73
CA VAL A 11 10.09 -10.48 -9.87
C VAL A 11 9.01 -9.56 -10.36
N TYR A 12 9.30 -8.27 -10.32
CA TYR A 12 8.37 -7.38 -10.93
C TYR A 12 8.99 -6.79 -12.17
N ARG A 13 8.18 -6.21 -12.97
CA ARG A 13 8.55 -5.78 -14.29
C ARG A 13 8.95 -4.33 -14.26
N ASP A 14 9.95 -4.01 -15.01
CA ASP A 14 10.33 -2.63 -15.18
C ASP A 14 9.22 -1.87 -15.87
N ASP A 15 8.33 -2.57 -16.55
CA ASP A 15 7.27 -1.90 -17.28
C ASP A 15 6.02 -1.67 -16.43
N THR A 16 6.08 -1.93 -15.13
CA THR A 16 4.94 -1.59 -14.26
C THR A 16 4.82 -0.06 -14.22
N PRO A 17 3.70 0.48 -14.63
CA PRO A 17 3.60 1.93 -14.73
C PRO A 17 3.53 2.61 -13.37
N VAL A 18 4.11 3.79 -13.31
CA VAL A 18 3.98 4.64 -12.14
C VAL A 18 2.55 5.14 -12.07
N GLN A 19 1.98 5.13 -10.89
CA GLN A 19 0.63 5.63 -10.66
C GLN A 19 0.62 6.48 -9.41
N THR A 20 -0.40 7.31 -9.28
CA THR A 20 -0.60 8.07 -8.05
C THR A 20 -1.22 7.14 -7.01
N ILE A 21 -0.53 6.99 -5.90
CA ILE A 21 -1.04 6.22 -4.78
C ILE A 21 -1.50 7.18 -3.71
N ARG A 22 -2.73 7.02 -3.25
CA ARG A 22 -3.29 7.82 -2.17
C ARG A 22 -3.58 6.92 -0.98
N LEU A 23 -3.14 7.34 0.18
CA LEU A 23 -3.29 6.57 1.40
C LEU A 23 -3.92 7.44 2.47
N LYS A 24 -4.84 6.83 3.22
CA LYS A 24 -5.35 7.45 4.44
C LYS A 24 -4.64 6.77 5.59
N VAL A 25 -3.93 7.56 6.39
CA VAL A 25 -3.02 7.05 7.41
C VAL A 25 -3.47 7.56 8.77
N TRP A 26 -3.61 6.65 9.72
CA TRP A 26 -4.19 6.96 11.03
C TRP A 26 -3.12 7.07 12.11
N GLY A 27 -3.37 7.95 13.04
CA GLY A 27 -2.61 8.00 14.28
C GLY A 27 -1.13 8.22 14.08
N LYS A 28 -0.34 7.48 14.83
CA LYS A 28 1.10 7.65 14.82
C LYS A 28 1.77 7.14 13.55
N GLN A 29 1.07 6.35 12.76
CA GLN A 29 1.63 5.92 11.49
C GLN A 29 1.90 7.09 10.57
N ARG A 30 1.26 8.23 10.81
CA ARG A 30 1.53 9.44 10.05
C ARG A 30 2.99 9.87 10.21
N ASP A 31 3.50 9.79 11.43
CA ASP A 31 4.90 10.17 11.68
C ASP A 31 5.86 9.20 11.01
N TYR A 32 5.48 7.94 10.96
CA TYR A 32 6.31 6.94 10.28
C TYR A 32 6.51 7.33 8.82
N PHE A 33 5.43 7.69 8.12
CA PHE A 33 5.55 8.03 6.71
C PHE A 33 6.26 9.37 6.48
N LYS A 34 6.21 10.27 7.46
CA LYS A 34 6.96 11.51 7.35
C LYS A 34 8.46 11.25 7.46
N THR A 35 8.84 10.25 8.23
CA THR A 35 10.24 9.91 8.42
C THR A 35 10.75 8.95 7.36
N LEU A 36 9.92 7.98 6.98
CA LEU A 36 10.29 6.96 6.02
C LEU A 36 9.23 6.87 4.93
N PRO A 37 9.21 7.84 4.02
CA PRO A 37 8.22 7.84 2.94
C PRO A 37 8.47 6.69 1.96
N LEU A 38 7.45 6.35 1.20
CA LEU A 38 7.59 5.29 0.21
C LEU A 38 8.61 5.66 -0.86
N ASN A 39 8.63 6.93 -1.24
CA ASN A 39 9.68 7.45 -2.11
C ASN A 39 9.72 8.96 -2.01
N ASP A 40 10.58 9.59 -2.80
CA ASP A 40 10.81 11.03 -2.71
C ASP A 40 9.60 11.87 -3.07
N THR A 41 8.63 11.32 -3.78
CA THR A 41 7.46 12.09 -4.20
C THR A 41 6.37 12.11 -3.14
N MET A 42 6.52 11.33 -2.08
CA MET A 42 5.45 11.21 -1.09
C MET A 42 5.28 12.49 -0.29
N ARG A 43 4.04 12.90 -0.13
CA ARG A 43 3.73 14.13 0.58
C ARG A 43 2.39 14.01 1.28
N GLU A 44 2.25 14.75 2.36
CA GLU A 44 1.00 14.79 3.10
C GLU A 44 0.16 15.90 2.48
N VAL A 45 -0.99 15.53 1.93
CA VAL A 45 -1.83 16.48 1.20
C VAL A 45 -3.06 16.93 1.95
N GLU A 46 -3.43 16.22 3.00
CA GLU A 46 -4.58 16.61 3.81
C GLU A 46 -4.34 16.13 5.24
N VAL A 47 -4.68 16.96 6.22
CA VAL A 47 -4.46 16.65 7.63
C VAL A 47 -5.76 16.82 8.40
N ALA A 48 -6.14 15.79 9.13
CA ALA A 48 -7.26 15.85 10.06
C ALA A 48 -6.74 15.53 11.46
N ASP A 49 -7.62 15.55 12.44
CA ASP A 49 -7.18 15.32 13.82
C ASP A 49 -6.57 13.95 14.02
N GLU A 50 -7.17 12.93 13.43
CA GLU A 50 -6.75 11.56 13.67
C GLU A 50 -6.13 10.87 12.47
N TRP A 51 -6.15 11.49 11.31
CA TRP A 51 -5.63 10.86 10.11
C TRP A 51 -5.12 11.92 9.15
N SER A 52 -4.33 11.48 8.20
CA SER A 52 -3.85 12.33 7.10
C SER A 52 -3.97 11.57 5.81
N ILE A 53 -4.02 12.31 4.70
CA ILE A 53 -3.95 11.72 3.37
C ILE A 53 -2.56 11.99 2.82
N PHE A 54 -1.91 10.93 2.38
CA PHE A 54 -0.61 11.02 1.71
C PHE A 54 -0.76 10.63 0.26
N GLU A 55 0.02 11.25 -0.59
CA GLU A 55 0.09 10.90 -2.02
C GLU A 55 1.52 10.70 -2.42
N CYS A 56 1.73 9.79 -3.36
CA CYS A 56 3.03 9.66 -4.00
C CYS A 56 2.85 9.07 -5.38
N GLU A 57 3.87 9.22 -6.23
CA GLU A 57 3.88 8.64 -7.55
C GLU A 57 4.90 7.51 -7.52
N ILE A 58 4.42 6.29 -7.62
CA ILE A 58 5.29 5.13 -7.56
C ILE A 58 4.56 3.96 -8.24
N ALA A 59 5.33 3.05 -8.81
CA ALA A 59 4.74 1.86 -9.40
C ALA A 59 4.22 0.96 -8.27
N PRO A 60 2.96 0.52 -8.33
CA PRO A 60 2.38 -0.30 -7.26
C PRO A 60 2.86 -1.75 -7.40
N THR A 61 4.10 -1.98 -7.05
CA THR A 61 4.73 -3.28 -7.15
C THR A 61 4.44 -4.12 -5.91
N TRP A 62 4.86 -5.37 -5.98
CA TRP A 62 4.78 -6.28 -4.86
C TRP A 62 5.48 -5.72 -3.61
N GLU A 63 6.58 -5.01 -3.82
CA GLU A 63 7.32 -4.43 -2.70
C GLU A 63 6.51 -3.35 -2.01
N VAL A 64 5.81 -2.53 -2.79
CA VAL A 64 4.95 -1.49 -2.23
C VAL A 64 3.80 -2.14 -1.46
N GLU A 65 3.23 -3.18 -2.02
CA GLU A 65 2.14 -3.89 -1.38
C GLU A 65 2.58 -4.44 -0.02
N ARG A 66 3.76 -5.07 0.02
CA ARG A 66 4.27 -5.61 1.27
C ARG A 66 4.53 -4.52 2.29
N GLU A 67 5.08 -3.41 1.83
CA GLU A 67 5.35 -2.30 2.74
C GLU A 67 4.05 -1.81 3.38
N LEU A 68 3.00 -1.69 2.59
CA LEU A 68 1.72 -1.23 3.10
C LEU A 68 1.09 -2.23 4.05
N LEU A 69 1.25 -3.52 3.79
CA LEU A 69 0.72 -4.54 4.68
C LEU A 69 1.34 -4.49 6.07
N GLN A 70 2.56 -3.99 6.17
CA GLN A 70 3.22 -3.90 7.47
C GLN A 70 2.55 -2.91 8.41
N HIS A 71 1.74 -2.01 7.87
CA HIS A 71 1.09 -0.99 8.69
C HIS A 71 -0.26 -1.46 9.22
N ASN A 72 -0.63 -2.70 8.93
CA ASN A 72 -1.85 -3.31 9.48
C ASN A 72 -3.09 -2.52 9.11
N ASP A 73 -3.93 -2.25 10.12
CA ASP A 73 -5.19 -1.57 9.91
C ASP A 73 -5.08 -0.05 10.10
N MET A 74 -3.86 0.47 10.12
CA MET A 74 -3.66 1.91 10.31
C MET A 74 -3.50 2.65 8.99
N VAL A 75 -3.52 1.94 7.88
CA VAL A 75 -3.37 2.56 6.55
C VAL A 75 -4.44 1.99 5.64
N GLU A 76 -5.15 2.89 4.96
CA GLU A 76 -6.15 2.49 3.97
C GLU A 76 -5.70 2.99 2.60
N VAL A 77 -5.64 2.09 1.63
CA VAL A 77 -5.33 2.48 0.26
C VAL A 77 -6.59 3.04 -0.39
N LEU A 78 -6.52 4.30 -0.82
CA LEU A 78 -7.65 4.94 -1.49
C LEU A 78 -7.55 4.77 -2.99
N GLU A 79 -6.34 4.88 -3.54
CA GLU A 79 -6.07 4.76 -4.97
C GLU A 79 -4.69 4.18 -5.16
N PRO A 80 -4.42 3.51 -6.27
CA PRO A 80 -5.35 3.17 -7.35
C PRO A 80 -6.21 1.95 -7.00
N ALA A 81 -7.26 1.74 -7.78
CA ALA A 81 -8.20 0.66 -7.50
C ALA A 81 -7.54 -0.71 -7.48
N CYS A 82 -6.56 -0.95 -8.36
CA CYS A 82 -5.91 -2.24 -8.40
C CYS A 82 -5.19 -2.55 -7.08
N LEU A 83 -4.49 -1.56 -6.52
CA LEU A 83 -3.80 -1.75 -5.26
C LEU A 83 -4.79 -1.87 -4.11
N ARG A 84 -5.84 -1.05 -4.13
CA ARG A 84 -6.88 -1.12 -3.11
C ARG A 84 -7.53 -2.49 -3.10
N ASN A 85 -7.82 -3.03 -4.28
CA ASN A 85 -8.46 -4.35 -4.35
C ASN A 85 -7.55 -5.45 -3.85
N MET A 86 -6.24 -5.35 -4.11
CA MET A 86 -5.29 -6.32 -3.60
C MET A 86 -5.26 -6.28 -2.07
N MET A 87 -5.30 -5.09 -1.50
CA MET A 87 -5.30 -4.95 -0.05
C MET A 87 -6.59 -5.52 0.55
N ILE A 88 -7.71 -5.30 -0.11
CA ILE A 88 -8.98 -5.85 0.34
C ILE A 88 -8.91 -7.38 0.32
N GLU A 89 -8.33 -7.95 -0.71
CA GLU A 89 -8.19 -9.40 -0.81
C GLU A 89 -7.32 -9.95 0.31
N HIS A 90 -6.21 -9.29 0.60
CA HIS A 90 -5.37 -9.71 1.71
C HIS A 90 -6.11 -9.64 3.04
N ALA A 91 -6.87 -8.58 3.24
CA ALA A 91 -7.64 -8.41 4.48
C ALA A 91 -8.68 -9.52 4.61
N TRP A 92 -9.34 -9.85 3.51
CA TRP A 92 -10.34 -10.90 3.49
C TRP A 92 -9.68 -12.24 3.84
N ASN A 93 -8.54 -12.52 3.25
CA ASN A 93 -7.84 -13.78 3.52
C ASN A 93 -7.37 -13.85 4.97
N MET A 94 -6.88 -12.74 5.51
CA MET A 94 -6.47 -12.70 6.90
C MET A 94 -7.65 -12.93 7.83
N LEU A 95 -8.78 -12.34 7.52
CA LEU A 95 -9.98 -12.51 8.32
C LEU A 95 -10.39 -13.98 8.35
N HIS A 96 -10.29 -14.65 7.20
CA HIS A 96 -10.62 -16.06 7.13
C HIS A 96 -9.73 -16.93 7.99
N LEU A 97 -8.46 -16.56 8.14
CA LEU A 97 -7.57 -17.32 9.00
C LEU A 97 -8.02 -17.32 10.46
N TYR A 98 -8.59 -16.20 10.89
CA TYR A 98 -9.01 -16.08 12.27
C TYR A 98 -10.45 -16.45 12.51
N ASN A 99 -11.21 -16.51 11.46
CA ASN A 99 -12.62 -16.74 11.57
C ASN A 99 -13.00 -18.15 11.27
N GLU A 100 -12.15 -18.99 11.04
CA GLU A 100 -12.24 -20.33 10.66
C GLU A 100 -13.53 -21.02 10.98
N ILE A 101 -14.58 -20.46 10.72
CA ILE A 101 -15.85 -21.05 10.96
C ILE A 101 -16.58 -21.29 9.71
#